data_fc4463f9bebb1d5dfc84c0861a41716d
#
_entry.id   fc4463f9bebb1d5dfc84c0861a41716d
#
_cell.length_a   1.000
_cell.length_b   1.000
_cell.length_c   1.000
_cell.angle_alpha   90.00
_cell.angle_beta   90.00
_cell.angle_gamma   90.00
#
_symmetry.space_group_name_H-M   'P 1'
#
loop_
_entity.id
_entity.type
_entity.pdbx_description
1 polymer ?
#
loop_
_entity_poly.entity_id
_entity_poly.type
_entity_poly.pdbx_seq_one_letter_code
_entity_poly.pdbx_strand_id
1 'polypeptide(L)'
;HLLNFRHLNRAVAGLMTALLGLGASAGAQADETCMSPYMAKITGQEDFVYVWTLGVEGIGDGQDKLVTVDVNPASPTYGSVIDSLSVGGRNAAHHSGFTDDRRYLWAGGLDTNKIFIFDVHTDPSKPTLHKTIENFVSASGGVVGPHTTYALPGRMMITGLSNNKDHGGRTALVEYSNEGEYVATHWMPTDEDLRGATKAGKFADGYGYDVRVLPRKNIMVTSSFTGWSNYMMDFGQMLGDQEAMKRFGNTVVVWDLHSRKPKKVLDVPGAPLEIRCAWQPNHNWCLTTTALTSKVWMIYEDDAGEWQSKAIADIGDPSKVPLPVDFSILSDDSGFFVNTFMDGKSRFFDMSDPHNPKQVYETVIGKQVNMVSGSWDGKRQYYTSSLLANWDKKGDDDEQYFRAYNWDGKALAKQFEIDFYAEKLGRAHQMRFGAHSLYDIAVQPAEATGSKIVAN
;
A
#
# COMPACT_ATOMS: atom_id res chain seq x y z
N HIS A 1 66.10 -44.36 -16.32
CA HIS A 1 65.81 -43.82 -15.02
C HIS A 1 64.43 -43.29 -15.01
N LEU A 2 63.51 -44.03 -14.43
CA LEU A 2 62.16 -43.71 -14.07
C LEU A 2 62.17 -42.85 -12.79
N LEU A 3 61.62 -41.68 -12.83
CA LEU A 3 61.28 -40.89 -11.62
C LEU A 3 59.77 -40.63 -11.56
N ASN A 4 59.23 -41.10 -10.45
CA ASN A 4 57.87 -41.12 -10.04
C ASN A 4 57.17 -39.73 -10.05
N PHE A 5 56.12 -39.59 -10.81
CA PHE A 5 55.08 -38.61 -10.68
C PHE A 5 53.94 -39.17 -9.81
N ARG A 6 54.04 -39.07 -8.52
CA ARG A 6 52.92 -39.34 -7.61
C ARG A 6 53.06 -38.46 -6.38
N HIS A 7 52.82 -37.16 -6.48
CA HIS A 7 52.55 -36.29 -5.33
C HIS A 7 52.08 -34.86 -5.73
N LEU A 8 51.23 -34.76 -6.77
CA LEU A 8 50.66 -33.43 -7.10
C LEU A 8 49.14 -33.41 -7.24
N ASN A 9 48.42 -34.35 -6.66
CA ASN A 9 46.96 -34.39 -6.76
C ASN A 9 46.24 -34.44 -5.42
N ARG A 10 46.82 -33.86 -4.35
CA ARG A 10 46.13 -33.72 -3.06
C ARG A 10 46.01 -32.28 -2.52
N ALA A 11 46.46 -31.28 -3.25
CA ALA A 11 46.40 -29.91 -2.81
C ALA A 11 45.35 -29.04 -3.56
N VAL A 12 44.66 -29.59 -4.57
CA VAL A 12 43.65 -28.86 -5.33
C VAL A 12 42.21 -29.26 -4.95
N ALA A 13 42.04 -30.35 -4.21
CA ALA A 13 40.71 -30.79 -3.74
C ALA A 13 40.30 -30.14 -2.40
N GLY A 14 41.19 -29.38 -1.74
CA GLY A 14 40.91 -28.74 -0.46
C GLY A 14 40.46 -27.26 -0.55
N LEU A 15 40.54 -26.65 -1.74
CA LEU A 15 40.19 -25.25 -1.91
C LEU A 15 38.85 -25.01 -2.62
N MET A 16 38.20 -26.05 -3.11
CA MET A 16 36.86 -25.95 -3.72
C MET A 16 35.71 -26.30 -2.77
N THR A 17 35.99 -26.80 -1.58
CA THR A 17 34.96 -27.10 -0.57
C THR A 17 34.80 -26.03 0.48
N ALA A 18 35.58 -24.95 0.46
CA ALA A 18 35.47 -23.83 1.37
C ALA A 18 34.72 -22.60 0.76
N LEU A 19 34.34 -22.66 -0.51
CA LEU A 19 33.59 -21.59 -1.21
C LEU A 19 32.13 -21.94 -1.44
N LEU A 20 31.64 -23.09 -0.96
CA LEU A 20 30.23 -23.48 -1.00
C LEU A 20 29.54 -23.38 0.36
N GLY A 21 30.21 -22.79 1.34
CA GLY A 21 29.67 -22.57 2.69
C GLY A 21 29.34 -21.11 3.04
N LEU A 22 29.53 -20.20 2.11
CA LEU A 22 28.97 -18.85 2.17
C LEU A 22 27.73 -18.79 1.25
N GLY A 23 26.83 -19.74 1.44
CA GLY A 23 25.44 -19.55 1.13
C GLY A 23 25.01 -18.37 1.97
N ALA A 24 24.88 -17.22 1.33
CA ALA A 24 24.30 -16.06 1.92
C ALA A 24 23.01 -16.50 2.60
N SER A 25 22.99 -16.57 3.93
CA SER A 25 21.80 -16.25 4.66
C SER A 25 21.48 -14.82 4.21
N ALA A 26 20.64 -14.69 3.19
CA ALA A 26 19.96 -13.44 2.93
C ALA A 26 19.27 -13.11 4.26
N GLY A 27 19.88 -12.23 5.05
CA GLY A 27 19.31 -11.78 6.31
C GLY A 27 17.90 -11.35 6.00
N ALA A 28 16.92 -11.80 6.78
CA ALA A 28 15.56 -11.40 6.62
C ALA A 28 15.51 -9.87 6.57
N GLN A 29 15.11 -9.32 5.41
CA GLN A 29 15.02 -7.88 5.24
C GLN A 29 13.70 -7.41 5.81
N ALA A 30 13.73 -6.49 6.75
CA ALA A 30 12.55 -5.88 7.31
C ALA A 30 12.13 -4.69 6.45
N ASP A 31 10.88 -4.68 6.01
CA ASP A 31 10.23 -3.57 5.31
C ASP A 31 8.73 -3.82 5.33
N GLU A 32 7.96 -2.81 5.01
CA GLU A 32 6.52 -2.96 4.86
C GLU A 32 6.16 -3.66 3.54
N THR A 33 5.27 -4.62 3.64
CA THR A 33 4.85 -5.44 2.49
C THR A 33 3.80 -4.78 1.60
N CYS A 34 3.37 -3.56 1.93
CA CYS A 34 2.40 -2.80 1.16
C CYS A 34 3.05 -1.83 0.17
N MET A 35 4.37 -1.92 -0.01
CA MET A 35 5.15 -0.98 -0.80
C MET A 35 5.45 -1.50 -2.21
N SER A 36 6.06 -0.62 -3.01
CA SER A 36 6.49 -0.94 -4.36
C SER A 36 7.68 -1.90 -4.38
N PRO A 37 7.73 -2.86 -5.32
CA PRO A 37 8.89 -3.74 -5.48
C PRO A 37 10.15 -3.01 -5.95
N TYR A 38 10.04 -1.78 -6.43
CA TYR A 38 11.19 -0.97 -6.84
C TYR A 38 11.88 -0.23 -5.70
N MET A 39 11.29 -0.26 -4.51
CA MET A 39 11.85 0.45 -3.37
C MET A 39 13.02 -0.31 -2.74
N ALA A 40 13.94 0.48 -2.17
CA ALA A 40 14.94 -0.05 -1.26
C ALA A 40 14.28 -0.70 -0.03
N LYS A 41 14.85 -1.82 0.44
CA LYS A 41 14.33 -2.59 1.57
C LYS A 41 15.14 -2.29 2.84
N ILE A 42 14.44 -2.13 3.96
CA ILE A 42 15.08 -2.04 5.27
C ILE A 42 15.69 -3.39 5.63
N THR A 43 16.96 -3.38 6.01
CA THR A 43 17.66 -4.57 6.47
C THR A 43 17.53 -4.70 7.98
N GLY A 44 16.92 -5.78 8.45
CA GLY A 44 16.70 -6.07 9.88
C GLY A 44 15.44 -5.41 10.44
N GLN A 45 15.51 -5.01 11.71
CA GLN A 45 14.42 -4.35 12.42
C GLN A 45 14.27 -2.90 11.94
N GLU A 46 13.07 -2.48 11.60
CA GLU A 46 12.75 -1.07 11.39
C GLU A 46 12.95 -0.26 12.68
N ASP A 47 13.40 0.98 12.54
CA ASP A 47 13.59 1.88 13.68
C ASP A 47 12.35 2.72 13.95
N PHE A 48 11.67 3.15 12.88
CA PHE A 48 10.54 4.06 12.96
C PHE A 48 9.35 3.57 12.17
N VAL A 49 8.16 4.02 12.60
CA VAL A 49 6.96 4.06 11.77
C VAL A 49 6.51 5.51 11.65
N TYR A 50 6.38 5.98 10.42
CA TYR A 50 5.78 7.28 10.11
C TYR A 50 4.28 7.09 9.93
N VAL A 51 3.50 7.83 10.72
CA VAL A 51 2.04 7.76 10.70
C VAL A 51 1.49 9.05 10.12
N TRP A 52 0.87 8.99 8.95
CA TRP A 52 0.19 10.11 8.34
C TRP A 52 -1.15 10.28 9.06
N THR A 53 -1.34 11.42 9.72
CA THR A 53 -2.34 11.60 10.77
C THR A 53 -3.28 12.73 10.42
N LEU A 54 -4.59 12.47 10.50
CA LEU A 54 -5.63 13.47 10.28
C LEU A 54 -5.75 14.37 11.51
N GLY A 55 -5.77 15.69 11.29
CA GLY A 55 -6.11 16.66 12.31
C GLY A 55 -7.59 16.61 12.67
N VAL A 56 -7.88 16.81 13.93
CA VAL A 56 -9.24 16.88 14.48
C VAL A 56 -9.40 18.15 15.28
N GLU A 57 -10.48 18.88 15.02
CA GLU A 57 -10.80 20.11 15.76
C GLU A 57 -10.90 19.81 17.25
N GLY A 58 -10.18 20.61 18.03
CA GLY A 58 -10.16 20.47 19.50
C GLY A 58 -9.18 19.42 20.02
N ILE A 59 -8.47 18.70 19.15
CA ILE A 59 -7.42 17.75 19.52
C ILE A 59 -6.06 18.33 19.11
N GLY A 60 -5.24 18.70 20.10
CA GLY A 60 -3.94 19.31 19.88
C GLY A 60 -4.05 20.59 19.06
N ASP A 61 -3.21 20.74 18.03
CA ASP A 61 -3.26 21.89 17.11
C ASP A 61 -4.34 21.76 16.02
N GLY A 62 -5.03 20.64 15.95
CA GLY A 62 -6.07 20.37 14.97
C GLY A 62 -5.58 20.18 13.53
N GLN A 63 -4.27 20.10 13.32
CA GLN A 63 -3.67 20.03 11.99
C GLN A 63 -3.31 18.59 11.60
N ASP A 64 -3.33 18.31 10.31
CA ASP A 64 -2.70 17.10 9.77
C ASP A 64 -1.20 17.12 10.05
N LYS A 65 -0.64 15.95 10.33
CA LYS A 65 0.76 15.86 10.75
C LYS A 65 1.36 14.50 10.43
N LEU A 66 2.67 14.49 10.23
CA LEU A 66 3.46 13.27 10.16
C LEU A 66 4.00 12.97 11.56
N VAL A 67 3.57 11.85 12.12
CA VAL A 67 3.98 11.39 13.46
C VAL A 67 5.04 10.32 13.30
N THR A 68 6.13 10.43 14.02
CA THR A 68 7.20 9.42 14.04
C THR A 68 7.15 8.64 15.35
N VAL A 69 6.99 7.33 15.26
CA VAL A 69 6.96 6.40 16.38
C VAL A 69 8.23 5.57 16.38
N ASP A 70 8.87 5.44 17.53
CA ASP A 70 10.02 4.55 17.72
C ASP A 70 9.51 3.13 17.93
N VAL A 71 9.85 2.23 17.02
CA VAL A 71 9.41 0.83 17.05
C VAL A 71 10.57 -0.15 17.21
N ASN A 72 11.77 0.33 17.49
CA ASN A 72 12.93 -0.52 17.73
C ASN A 72 13.00 -0.92 19.21
N PRO A 73 12.82 -2.21 19.56
CA PRO A 73 12.86 -2.67 20.94
C PRO A 73 14.18 -2.40 21.67
N ALA A 74 15.27 -2.20 20.93
CA ALA A 74 16.59 -1.89 21.51
C ALA A 74 16.76 -0.40 21.84
N SER A 75 15.84 0.46 21.39
CA SER A 75 15.89 1.90 21.62
C SER A 75 15.37 2.28 23.00
N PRO A 76 15.97 3.28 23.67
CA PRO A 76 15.46 3.79 24.95
C PRO A 76 14.10 4.47 24.84
N THR A 77 13.69 4.89 23.65
CA THR A 77 12.39 5.53 23.38
C THR A 77 11.38 4.58 22.72
N TYR A 78 11.67 3.29 22.71
CA TYR A 78 10.78 2.27 22.16
C TYR A 78 9.33 2.43 22.62
N GLY A 79 8.40 2.37 21.68
CA GLY A 79 6.95 2.46 21.96
C GLY A 79 6.45 3.89 22.18
N SER A 80 7.24 4.91 21.87
CA SER A 80 6.87 6.32 22.06
C SER A 80 6.82 7.09 20.75
N VAL A 81 6.02 8.15 20.74
CA VAL A 81 6.10 9.22 19.74
C VAL A 81 7.37 10.05 20.00
N ILE A 82 8.25 10.13 19.01
CA ILE A 82 9.50 10.87 19.14
C ILE A 82 9.53 12.18 18.34
N ASP A 83 8.61 12.34 17.39
CA ASP A 83 8.48 13.56 16.60
C ASP A 83 7.06 13.68 16.04
N SER A 84 6.63 14.92 15.81
CA SER A 84 5.37 15.25 15.18
C SER A 84 5.54 16.53 14.35
N LEU A 85 5.26 16.46 13.05
CA LEU A 85 5.42 17.55 12.11
C LEU A 85 4.07 17.91 11.48
N SER A 86 3.49 19.04 11.92
CA SER A 86 2.26 19.57 11.33
C SER A 86 2.53 20.25 9.98
N VAL A 87 1.59 20.10 9.04
CA VAL A 87 1.73 20.62 7.67
C VAL A 87 0.88 21.85 7.37
N GLY A 88 0.12 22.33 8.35
CA GLY A 88 -0.83 23.44 8.20
C GLY A 88 -2.21 22.97 7.77
N GLY A 89 -3.21 23.25 8.60
CA GLY A 89 -4.62 22.96 8.30
C GLY A 89 -4.99 21.47 8.34
N ARG A 90 -6.24 21.22 7.97
CA ARG A 90 -6.82 19.89 7.80
C ARG A 90 -7.01 19.61 6.31
N ASN A 91 -6.37 18.56 5.83
CA ASN A 91 -6.29 18.21 4.42
C ASN A 91 -6.94 16.85 4.11
N ALA A 92 -7.51 16.18 5.11
CA ALA A 92 -7.88 14.77 5.06
C ALA A 92 -6.67 13.88 4.73
N ALA A 93 -5.67 13.89 5.61
CA ALA A 93 -4.50 13.03 5.52
C ALA A 93 -4.92 11.57 5.37
N HIS A 94 -4.39 10.87 4.37
CA HIS A 94 -4.85 9.52 4.06
C HIS A 94 -3.68 8.59 3.76
N HIS A 95 -3.19 8.52 2.53
CA HIS A 95 -2.11 7.62 2.14
C HIS A 95 -0.77 8.32 1.97
N SER A 96 0.29 7.52 2.05
CA SER A 96 1.66 7.95 1.86
C SER A 96 2.47 6.87 1.15
N GLY A 97 3.60 7.24 0.56
CA GLY A 97 4.50 6.31 -0.11
C GLY A 97 5.85 6.96 -0.37
N PHE A 98 6.91 6.16 -0.27
CA PHE A 98 8.26 6.60 -0.53
C PHE A 98 8.57 6.66 -2.02
N THR A 99 9.54 7.50 -2.39
CA THR A 99 10.28 7.36 -3.64
C THR A 99 11.05 6.03 -3.66
N ASP A 100 11.46 5.57 -4.83
CA ASP A 100 12.17 4.28 -4.99
C ASP A 100 13.49 4.22 -4.19
N ASP A 101 14.16 5.36 -3.99
CA ASP A 101 15.37 5.49 -3.17
C ASP A 101 15.09 5.73 -1.67
N ARG A 102 13.83 5.81 -1.25
CA ARG A 102 13.34 6.09 0.11
C ARG A 102 13.79 7.44 0.70
N ARG A 103 14.28 8.35 -0.12
CA ARG A 103 14.74 9.66 0.39
C ARG A 103 13.59 10.56 0.79
N TYR A 104 12.48 10.45 0.07
CA TYR A 104 11.29 11.27 0.29
C TYR A 104 10.06 10.41 0.52
N LEU A 105 9.24 10.84 1.49
CA LEU A 105 7.93 10.29 1.74
C LEU A 105 6.88 11.27 1.21
N TRP A 106 6.07 10.82 0.27
CA TRP A 106 4.97 11.59 -0.29
C TRP A 106 3.68 11.24 0.42
N ALA A 107 2.90 12.25 0.82
CA ALA A 107 1.67 12.07 1.57
C ALA A 107 0.58 12.99 1.03
N GLY A 108 -0.57 12.43 0.69
CA GLY A 108 -1.66 13.15 0.06
C GLY A 108 -2.68 13.68 1.06
N GLY A 109 -3.26 14.82 0.73
CA GLY A 109 -4.45 15.38 1.36
C GLY A 109 -5.64 15.26 0.41
N LEU A 110 -6.61 14.39 0.72
CA LEU A 110 -7.73 14.10 -0.17
C LEU A 110 -8.60 15.33 -0.44
N ASP A 111 -8.85 16.14 0.59
CA ASP A 111 -9.79 17.27 0.48
C ASP A 111 -9.17 18.52 -0.16
N THR A 112 -7.89 18.77 0.11
CA THR A 112 -7.19 19.95 -0.40
C THR A 112 -6.46 19.71 -1.71
N ASN A 113 -6.36 18.44 -2.15
CA ASN A 113 -5.61 18.02 -3.33
C ASN A 113 -4.12 18.39 -3.27
N LYS A 114 -3.59 18.59 -2.08
CA LYS A 114 -2.17 18.83 -1.84
C LYS A 114 -1.43 17.51 -1.68
N ILE A 115 -0.17 17.50 -2.09
CA ILE A 115 0.75 16.39 -1.84
C ILE A 115 1.95 16.97 -1.11
N PHE A 116 2.20 16.45 0.09
CA PHE A 116 3.31 16.87 0.94
C PHE A 116 4.48 15.91 0.72
N ILE A 117 5.66 16.45 0.43
CA ILE A 117 6.88 15.68 0.22
C ILE A 117 7.80 15.91 1.41
N PHE A 118 7.99 14.89 2.22
CA PHE A 118 8.84 14.94 3.40
C PHE A 118 10.24 14.40 3.09
N ASP A 119 11.25 15.12 3.56
CA ASP A 119 12.61 14.61 3.63
C ASP A 119 12.72 13.69 4.87
N VAL A 120 12.96 12.40 4.62
CA VAL A 120 13.11 11.37 5.65
C VAL A 120 14.50 10.74 5.63
N HIS A 121 15.43 11.29 4.84
CA HIS A 121 16.79 10.74 4.74
C HIS A 121 17.85 11.58 5.45
N THR A 122 17.67 12.90 5.56
CA THR A 122 18.62 13.78 6.24
C THR A 122 18.68 13.47 7.73
N ASP A 123 17.52 13.37 8.37
CA ASP A 123 17.36 12.85 9.74
C ASP A 123 16.08 12.01 9.79
N PRO A 124 16.17 10.68 9.67
CA PRO A 124 15.00 9.81 9.68
C PRO A 124 14.14 9.88 10.95
N SER A 125 14.74 10.24 12.09
CA SER A 125 14.02 10.41 13.36
C SER A 125 13.22 11.72 13.44
N LYS A 126 13.53 12.66 12.55
CA LYS A 126 12.95 14.01 12.53
C LYS A 126 12.72 14.51 11.11
N PRO A 127 11.71 13.98 10.41
CA PRO A 127 11.37 14.40 9.06
C PRO A 127 11.13 15.90 8.95
N THR A 128 11.44 16.47 7.79
CA THR A 128 11.14 17.88 7.47
C THR A 128 10.30 17.95 6.21
N LEU A 129 9.49 19.00 6.08
CA LEU A 129 8.73 19.24 4.87
C LEU A 129 9.66 19.84 3.80
N HIS A 130 9.86 19.07 2.71
CA HIS A 130 10.73 19.45 1.60
C HIS A 130 10.01 20.29 0.54
N LYS A 131 8.82 19.85 0.15
CA LYS A 131 8.02 20.49 -0.90
C LYS A 131 6.54 20.16 -0.72
N THR A 132 5.68 21.08 -1.14
CA THR A 132 4.24 20.82 -1.27
C THR A 132 3.84 21.02 -2.72
N ILE A 133 3.18 20.01 -3.31
CA ILE A 133 2.54 20.13 -4.62
C ILE A 133 1.14 20.70 -4.38
N GLU A 134 0.88 21.89 -4.90
CA GLU A 134 -0.39 22.61 -4.69
C GLU A 134 -1.24 22.71 -5.96
N ASN A 135 -0.72 22.29 -7.09
CA ASN A 135 -1.36 22.41 -8.41
C ASN A 135 -1.77 21.06 -9.01
N PHE A 136 -1.98 20.05 -8.18
CA PHE A 136 -2.32 18.69 -8.63
C PHE A 136 -3.51 18.67 -9.58
N VAL A 137 -4.59 19.37 -9.24
CA VAL A 137 -5.82 19.40 -10.06
C VAL A 137 -5.57 20.05 -11.41
N SER A 138 -4.98 21.24 -11.44
CA SER A 138 -4.74 21.98 -12.69
C SER A 138 -3.70 21.30 -13.56
N ALA A 139 -2.62 20.80 -12.98
CA ALA A 139 -1.57 20.13 -13.74
C ALA A 139 -2.06 18.81 -14.36
N SER A 140 -2.89 18.06 -13.65
CA SER A 140 -3.40 16.78 -14.10
C SER A 140 -4.54 16.87 -15.12
N GLY A 141 -5.13 18.04 -15.30
CA GLY A 141 -6.31 18.23 -16.15
C GLY A 141 -7.63 17.94 -15.47
N GLY A 142 -7.69 18.05 -14.13
CA GLY A 142 -8.91 17.98 -13.35
C GLY A 142 -9.05 16.76 -12.46
N VAL A 143 -8.00 15.97 -12.25
CA VAL A 143 -8.02 14.86 -11.29
C VAL A 143 -8.04 15.42 -9.87
N VAL A 144 -8.91 14.86 -9.02
CA VAL A 144 -9.04 15.24 -7.61
C VAL A 144 -8.87 14.03 -6.69
N GLY A 145 -8.55 14.32 -5.43
CA GLY A 145 -8.38 13.30 -4.40
C GLY A 145 -7.15 12.43 -4.60
N PRO A 146 -5.92 12.98 -4.50
CA PRO A 146 -4.71 12.17 -4.58
C PRO A 146 -4.71 11.13 -3.46
N HIS A 147 -4.78 9.86 -3.82
CA HIS A 147 -4.97 8.77 -2.88
C HIS A 147 -3.67 7.98 -2.67
N THR A 148 -3.26 7.16 -3.62
CA THR A 148 -2.04 6.37 -3.52
C THR A 148 -0.87 7.10 -4.15
N THR A 149 0.26 7.09 -3.47
CA THR A 149 1.56 7.56 -3.97
C THR A 149 2.48 6.35 -4.07
N TYR A 150 2.87 5.98 -5.27
CA TYR A 150 3.49 4.70 -5.54
C TYR A 150 4.76 4.84 -6.37
N ALA A 151 5.85 4.23 -5.90
CA ALA A 151 7.15 4.35 -6.55
C ALA A 151 7.25 3.46 -7.81
N LEU A 152 7.71 4.07 -8.88
CA LEU A 152 8.28 3.42 -10.06
C LEU A 152 9.74 3.86 -10.18
N PRO A 153 10.55 3.25 -11.06
CA PRO A 153 11.93 3.71 -11.22
C PRO A 153 12.01 5.19 -11.61
N GLY A 154 12.52 6.02 -10.70
CA GLY A 154 12.66 7.47 -10.88
C GLY A 154 11.36 8.25 -11.03
N ARG A 155 10.22 7.67 -10.69
CA ARG A 155 8.88 8.25 -10.85
C ARG A 155 8.00 7.96 -9.63
N MET A 156 7.02 8.85 -9.43
CA MET A 156 5.92 8.62 -8.50
C MET A 156 4.61 8.58 -9.29
N MET A 157 3.85 7.52 -9.08
CA MET A 157 2.52 7.35 -9.68
C MET A 157 1.46 7.66 -8.63
N ILE A 158 0.55 8.58 -8.96
CA ILE A 158 -0.49 9.04 -8.04
C ILE A 158 -1.84 8.62 -8.60
N THR A 159 -2.66 7.98 -7.76
CA THR A 159 -4.07 7.75 -8.12
C THR A 159 -4.92 8.95 -7.71
N GLY A 160 -5.95 9.22 -8.48
CA GLY A 160 -6.98 10.19 -8.11
C GLY A 160 -8.31 9.49 -7.90
N LEU A 161 -9.05 9.88 -6.86
CA LEU A 161 -10.34 9.28 -6.56
C LEU A 161 -11.38 9.57 -7.64
N SER A 162 -11.39 10.80 -8.18
CA SER A 162 -12.41 11.27 -9.12
C SER A 162 -11.89 12.46 -9.93
N ASN A 163 -12.80 13.31 -10.40
CA ASN A 163 -12.48 14.52 -11.15
C ASN A 163 -13.23 15.74 -10.58
N ASN A 164 -12.83 16.94 -11.01
CA ASN A 164 -13.37 18.20 -10.50
C ASN A 164 -14.71 18.62 -11.09
N LYS A 165 -15.26 17.89 -12.06
CA LYS A 165 -16.53 18.25 -12.73
C LYS A 165 -17.67 17.41 -12.23
N ASP A 166 -17.41 16.12 -11.99
CA ASP A 166 -18.39 15.18 -11.58
C ASP A 166 -17.72 14.04 -10.81
N HIS A 167 -18.51 13.18 -10.40
CA HIS A 167 -18.31 12.12 -9.47
C HIS A 167 -18.31 10.75 -10.11
N GLY A 168 -18.44 10.66 -11.41
CA GLY A 168 -18.45 9.44 -12.16
C GLY A 168 -17.76 9.56 -13.52
N GLY A 169 -17.03 10.66 -13.71
CA GLY A 169 -16.41 10.99 -14.96
C GLY A 169 -15.06 10.31 -15.19
N ARG A 170 -14.11 11.08 -15.63
CA ARG A 170 -12.76 10.61 -15.93
C ARG A 170 -11.83 10.85 -14.76
N THR A 171 -11.32 9.79 -14.17
CA THR A 171 -10.14 9.87 -13.33
C THR A 171 -8.92 9.28 -14.05
N ALA A 172 -7.75 9.40 -13.43
CA ALA A 172 -6.49 9.03 -14.07
C ALA A 172 -5.45 8.63 -13.04
N LEU A 173 -4.37 8.04 -13.57
CA LEU A 173 -3.07 8.00 -12.91
C LEU A 173 -2.29 9.24 -13.29
N VAL A 174 -1.67 9.90 -12.31
CA VAL A 174 -0.86 11.11 -12.55
C VAL A 174 0.58 10.79 -12.19
N GLU A 175 1.47 11.01 -13.12
CA GLU A 175 2.89 10.68 -13.00
C GLU A 175 3.72 11.93 -12.73
N TYR A 176 4.59 11.83 -11.72
CA TYR A 176 5.55 12.86 -11.31
C TYR A 176 6.97 12.33 -11.31
N SER A 177 7.95 13.20 -11.44
CA SER A 177 9.34 12.88 -11.10
C SER A 177 9.50 12.74 -9.57
N ASN A 178 10.58 12.12 -9.13
CA ASN A 178 10.89 12.01 -7.69
C ASN A 178 11.05 13.38 -7.00
N GLU A 179 11.35 14.42 -7.77
CA GLU A 179 11.49 15.81 -7.30
C GLU A 179 10.17 16.58 -7.26
N GLY A 180 9.06 15.93 -7.63
CA GLY A 180 7.74 16.56 -7.59
C GLY A 180 7.39 17.40 -8.82
N GLU A 181 8.00 17.12 -9.97
CA GLU A 181 7.64 17.77 -11.24
C GLU A 181 6.64 16.92 -12.00
N TYR A 182 5.56 17.53 -12.47
CA TYR A 182 4.54 16.85 -13.27
C TYR A 182 5.14 16.29 -14.56
N VAL A 183 4.79 15.04 -14.88
CA VAL A 183 5.24 14.35 -16.10
C VAL A 183 4.08 14.09 -17.05
N ALA A 184 3.03 13.40 -16.63
CA ALA A 184 1.93 13.01 -17.49
C ALA A 184 0.68 12.61 -16.71
N THR A 185 -0.46 12.64 -17.39
CA THR A 185 -1.75 12.12 -16.93
C THR A 185 -2.16 10.95 -17.81
N HIS A 186 -2.43 9.80 -17.20
CA HIS A 186 -2.83 8.58 -17.88
C HIS A 186 -4.28 8.28 -17.53
N TRP A 187 -5.18 8.60 -18.44
CA TRP A 187 -6.62 8.54 -18.19
C TRP A 187 -7.14 7.10 -18.12
N MET A 188 -8.09 6.86 -17.24
CA MET A 188 -8.85 5.61 -17.21
C MET A 188 -9.64 5.45 -18.51
N PRO A 189 -9.83 4.23 -19.00
CA PRO A 189 -10.58 3.97 -20.25
C PRO A 189 -12.09 4.05 -20.01
N THR A 190 -12.64 5.26 -19.84
CA THR A 190 -14.04 5.50 -19.42
C THR A 190 -14.93 6.02 -20.54
N ASP A 191 -14.38 6.35 -21.70
CA ASP A 191 -15.12 6.86 -22.87
C ASP A 191 -14.64 6.21 -24.16
N GLU A 192 -15.31 6.51 -25.28
CA GLU A 192 -15.04 5.89 -26.56
C GLU A 192 -13.63 6.17 -27.09
N ASP A 193 -13.10 7.34 -26.80
CA ASP A 193 -11.74 7.72 -27.24
C ASP A 193 -10.69 6.79 -26.63
N LEU A 194 -10.98 6.27 -25.43
CA LEU A 194 -10.08 5.38 -24.70
C LEU A 194 -10.38 3.90 -24.92
N ARG A 195 -11.55 3.55 -25.48
CA ARG A 195 -11.98 2.16 -25.69
C ARG A 195 -10.96 1.33 -26.44
N GLY A 196 -10.36 1.89 -27.48
CA GLY A 196 -9.35 1.19 -28.27
C GLY A 196 -8.10 0.78 -27.50
N ALA A 197 -7.90 1.33 -26.31
CA ALA A 197 -6.78 0.97 -25.45
C ALA A 197 -7.05 -0.30 -24.60
N THR A 198 -8.29 -0.84 -24.64
CA THR A 198 -8.67 -2.04 -23.88
C THR A 198 -8.99 -3.20 -24.78
N LYS A 199 -8.45 -4.39 -24.48
CA LYS A 199 -8.74 -5.61 -25.27
C LYS A 199 -10.18 -6.07 -25.13
N ALA A 200 -10.81 -5.86 -23.99
CA ALA A 200 -12.15 -6.35 -23.71
C ALA A 200 -13.26 -5.47 -24.30
N GLY A 201 -12.94 -4.29 -24.83
CA GLY A 201 -13.93 -3.33 -25.32
C GLY A 201 -14.87 -2.80 -24.23
N LYS A 202 -14.48 -2.93 -22.96
CA LYS A 202 -15.22 -2.47 -21.80
C LYS A 202 -14.70 -1.14 -21.30
N PHE A 203 -15.57 -0.40 -20.60
CA PHE A 203 -15.18 0.83 -19.91
C PHE A 203 -14.96 0.58 -18.41
N ALA A 204 -14.00 1.30 -17.85
CA ALA A 204 -13.82 1.40 -16.40
C ALA A 204 -14.85 2.36 -15.79
N ASP A 205 -14.99 2.32 -14.46
CA ASP A 205 -15.98 3.11 -13.74
C ASP A 205 -15.72 4.63 -13.76
N GLY A 206 -14.51 5.05 -13.95
CA GLY A 206 -14.16 6.48 -13.79
C GLY A 206 -13.82 6.89 -12.37
N TYR A 207 -13.83 5.98 -11.42
CA TYR A 207 -13.36 6.18 -10.06
C TYR A 207 -11.98 5.53 -9.89
N GLY A 208 -11.13 6.10 -9.04
CA GLY A 208 -9.80 5.55 -8.76
C GLY A 208 -9.62 5.25 -7.29
N TYR A 209 -8.68 4.37 -6.97
CA TYR A 209 -8.31 4.11 -5.59
C TYR A 209 -6.84 3.74 -5.47
N ASP A 210 -6.45 2.53 -5.79
CA ASP A 210 -5.09 2.04 -5.61
C ASP A 210 -4.38 1.75 -6.93
N VAL A 211 -3.07 1.66 -6.88
CA VAL A 211 -2.21 1.22 -7.98
C VAL A 211 -1.11 0.32 -7.43
N ARG A 212 -0.89 -0.81 -8.11
CA ARG A 212 0.20 -1.74 -7.83
C ARG A 212 0.75 -2.28 -9.13
N VAL A 213 2.00 -2.77 -9.08
CA VAL A 213 2.68 -3.30 -10.26
C VAL A 213 3.12 -4.74 -10.07
N LEU A 214 3.17 -5.46 -11.17
CA LEU A 214 3.79 -6.78 -11.30
C LEU A 214 4.83 -6.67 -12.41
N PRO A 215 6.07 -6.24 -12.09
CA PRO A 215 7.08 -5.85 -13.11
C PRO A 215 7.44 -6.99 -14.05
N ARG A 216 7.57 -8.20 -13.54
CA ARG A 216 7.92 -9.39 -14.32
C ARG A 216 6.90 -9.75 -15.40
N LYS A 217 5.68 -9.22 -15.30
CA LYS A 217 4.61 -9.36 -16.28
C LYS A 217 4.36 -8.08 -17.07
N ASN A 218 5.10 -7.04 -16.81
CA ASN A 218 4.90 -5.73 -17.41
C ASN A 218 3.46 -5.22 -17.25
N ILE A 219 2.88 -5.41 -16.08
CA ILE A 219 1.54 -4.89 -15.79
C ILE A 219 1.53 -3.97 -14.59
N MET A 220 0.55 -3.08 -14.61
CA MET A 220 0.11 -2.24 -13.54
C MET A 220 -1.39 -2.48 -13.35
N VAL A 221 -1.86 -2.50 -12.12
CA VAL A 221 -3.27 -2.79 -11.78
C VAL A 221 -3.80 -1.63 -10.97
N THR A 222 -4.98 -1.14 -11.34
CA THR A 222 -5.69 -0.08 -10.61
C THR A 222 -7.06 -0.53 -10.20
N SER A 223 -7.51 -0.05 -9.04
CA SER A 223 -8.82 -0.35 -8.48
C SER A 223 -9.74 0.87 -8.51
N SER A 224 -10.98 0.69 -8.05
CA SER A 224 -12.05 1.65 -8.18
C SER A 224 -12.82 1.76 -6.87
N PHE A 225 -13.05 2.97 -6.39
CA PHE A 225 -13.73 3.19 -5.12
C PHE A 225 -15.16 3.74 -5.33
N THR A 226 -15.30 5.06 -5.38
CA THR A 226 -16.62 5.69 -5.48
C THR A 226 -16.52 7.11 -6.03
N GLY A 227 -17.65 7.66 -6.47
CA GLY A 227 -17.74 9.03 -6.91
C GLY A 227 -17.55 10.03 -5.77
N TRP A 228 -17.14 11.25 -6.13
CA TRP A 228 -16.83 12.29 -5.17
C TRP A 228 -18.02 12.66 -4.26
N SER A 229 -19.24 12.60 -4.79
CA SER A 229 -20.46 12.86 -4.00
C SER A 229 -20.64 11.86 -2.86
N ASN A 230 -20.31 10.60 -3.09
CA ASN A 230 -20.34 9.57 -2.03
C ASN A 230 -19.26 9.81 -1.00
N TYR A 231 -18.05 10.13 -1.44
CA TYR A 231 -16.94 10.44 -0.56
C TYR A 231 -17.28 11.59 0.42
N MET A 232 -18.03 12.58 -0.04
CA MET A 232 -18.42 13.74 0.76
C MET A 232 -19.67 13.52 1.63
N MET A 233 -20.40 12.40 1.46
CA MET A 233 -21.59 12.09 2.26
C MET A 233 -21.22 11.58 3.65
N ASP A 234 -22.15 11.72 4.61
CA ASP A 234 -22.10 10.95 5.84
C ASP A 234 -22.19 9.46 5.56
N PHE A 235 -21.36 8.66 6.24
CA PHE A 235 -21.24 7.22 5.98
C PHE A 235 -22.57 6.48 6.16
N GLY A 236 -23.29 6.76 7.25
CA GLY A 236 -24.58 6.11 7.51
C GLY A 236 -25.66 6.50 6.49
N GLN A 237 -25.70 7.77 6.10
CA GLN A 237 -26.63 8.25 5.06
C GLN A 237 -26.32 7.62 3.71
N MET A 238 -25.05 7.50 3.36
CA MET A 238 -24.61 6.89 2.11
C MET A 238 -25.04 5.42 2.02
N LEU A 239 -24.85 4.63 3.06
CA LEU A 239 -25.27 3.22 3.09
C LEU A 239 -26.78 3.03 2.95
N GLY A 240 -27.58 3.99 3.38
CA GLY A 240 -29.03 3.96 3.25
C GLY A 240 -29.57 4.58 1.96
N ASP A 241 -28.71 5.16 1.13
CA ASP A 241 -29.10 5.82 -0.13
C ASP A 241 -28.87 4.90 -1.32
N GLN A 242 -29.97 4.43 -1.94
CA GLN A 242 -29.90 3.52 -3.07
C GLN A 242 -29.18 4.11 -4.29
N GLU A 243 -29.32 5.39 -4.55
CA GLU A 243 -28.62 6.05 -5.65
C GLU A 243 -27.13 6.18 -5.36
N ALA A 244 -26.74 6.50 -4.12
CA ALA A 244 -25.37 6.50 -3.70
C ALA A 244 -24.71 5.13 -3.86
N MET A 245 -25.42 4.06 -3.50
CA MET A 245 -24.90 2.68 -3.61
C MET A 245 -24.63 2.26 -5.05
N LYS A 246 -25.27 2.88 -6.04
CA LYS A 246 -24.97 2.65 -7.46
C LYS A 246 -23.72 3.35 -7.96
N ARG A 247 -23.17 4.29 -7.18
CA ARG A 247 -21.95 5.05 -7.54
C ARG A 247 -20.68 4.49 -6.93
N PHE A 248 -20.67 3.23 -6.54
CA PHE A 248 -19.46 2.51 -6.17
C PHE A 248 -18.81 1.84 -7.38
N GLY A 249 -17.50 1.70 -7.33
CA GLY A 249 -16.73 1.06 -8.38
C GLY A 249 -16.94 -0.44 -8.43
N ASN A 250 -16.89 -0.99 -9.65
CA ASN A 250 -17.08 -2.40 -9.93
C ASN A 250 -16.03 -2.94 -10.91
N THR A 251 -14.95 -2.20 -11.13
CA THR A 251 -13.94 -2.55 -12.12
C THR A 251 -12.53 -2.42 -11.58
N VAL A 252 -11.65 -3.24 -12.15
CA VAL A 252 -10.19 -3.17 -12.01
C VAL A 252 -9.63 -3.02 -13.43
N VAL A 253 -8.64 -2.16 -13.59
CA VAL A 253 -7.97 -1.97 -14.88
C VAL A 253 -6.59 -2.58 -14.82
N VAL A 254 -6.26 -3.40 -15.80
CA VAL A 254 -4.91 -3.89 -16.06
C VAL A 254 -4.28 -3.02 -17.15
N TRP A 255 -3.12 -2.45 -16.85
CA TRP A 255 -2.36 -1.57 -17.71
C TRP A 255 -1.08 -2.25 -18.19
N ASP A 256 -0.64 -1.90 -19.38
CA ASP A 256 0.75 -2.12 -19.76
C ASP A 256 1.62 -1.15 -18.95
N LEU A 257 2.51 -1.69 -18.11
CA LEU A 257 3.30 -0.89 -17.20
C LEU A 257 4.27 0.03 -17.92
N HIS A 258 4.95 -0.48 -18.95
CA HIS A 258 5.95 0.28 -19.70
C HIS A 258 5.33 1.46 -20.45
N SER A 259 4.26 1.21 -21.21
CA SER A 259 3.61 2.22 -22.04
C SER A 259 2.60 3.09 -21.25
N ARG A 260 2.23 2.72 -20.04
CA ARG A 260 1.16 3.38 -19.26
C ARG A 260 -0.20 3.36 -19.98
N LYS A 261 -0.46 2.36 -20.82
CA LYS A 261 -1.72 2.25 -21.56
C LYS A 261 -2.64 1.19 -20.96
N PRO A 262 -3.95 1.47 -20.87
CA PRO A 262 -4.91 0.46 -20.46
C PRO A 262 -4.87 -0.76 -21.39
N LYS A 263 -4.95 -1.92 -20.84
CA LYS A 263 -4.84 -3.20 -21.52
C LYS A 263 -6.12 -4.00 -21.43
N LYS A 264 -6.76 -4.05 -20.26
CA LYS A 264 -7.98 -4.77 -20.02
C LYS A 264 -8.76 -4.19 -18.84
N VAL A 265 -10.07 -4.17 -18.94
CA VAL A 265 -10.97 -3.84 -17.82
C VAL A 265 -11.63 -5.13 -17.34
N LEU A 266 -11.53 -5.39 -16.04
CA LEU A 266 -12.05 -6.59 -15.37
C LEU A 266 -13.23 -6.21 -14.47
N ASP A 267 -14.23 -7.08 -14.38
CA ASP A 267 -15.34 -6.94 -13.46
C ASP A 267 -14.94 -7.43 -12.07
N VAL A 268 -15.02 -6.54 -11.09
CA VAL A 268 -14.78 -6.82 -9.67
C VAL A 268 -15.81 -6.03 -8.87
N PRO A 269 -17.05 -6.50 -8.80
CA PRO A 269 -18.16 -5.74 -8.20
C PRO A 269 -18.04 -5.64 -6.68
N GLY A 270 -18.46 -4.51 -6.14
CA GLY A 270 -18.56 -4.29 -4.71
C GLY A 270 -17.47 -3.42 -4.10
N ALA A 271 -16.96 -2.46 -4.85
CA ALA A 271 -15.92 -1.52 -4.46
C ALA A 271 -14.56 -2.20 -4.16
N PRO A 272 -13.79 -2.55 -5.18
CA PRO A 272 -12.43 -3.03 -4.99
C PRO A 272 -11.55 -1.87 -4.50
N LEU A 273 -10.97 -2.00 -3.31
CA LEU A 273 -10.17 -0.94 -2.70
C LEU A 273 -8.67 -1.20 -2.90
N GLU A 274 -8.00 -1.64 -1.87
CA GLU A 274 -6.56 -1.88 -1.92
C GLU A 274 -6.21 -3.04 -2.86
N ILE A 275 -5.05 -2.93 -3.50
CA ILE A 275 -4.46 -4.00 -4.31
C ILE A 275 -3.13 -4.40 -3.70
N ARG A 276 -2.84 -5.70 -3.71
CA ARG A 276 -1.53 -6.24 -3.33
C ARG A 276 -1.13 -7.28 -4.35
N CYS A 277 0.05 -7.15 -4.91
CA CYS A 277 0.59 -8.11 -5.86
C CYS A 277 1.60 -9.04 -5.20
N ALA A 278 1.69 -10.26 -5.69
CA ALA A 278 2.61 -11.27 -5.18
C ALA A 278 4.07 -10.80 -5.25
N TRP A 279 4.84 -11.14 -4.23
CA TRP A 279 6.24 -10.76 -4.10
C TRP A 279 7.20 -11.74 -4.77
N GLN A 280 6.85 -13.04 -4.75
CA GLN A 280 7.76 -14.09 -5.23
C GLN A 280 7.82 -14.12 -6.76
N PRO A 281 9.01 -14.35 -7.35
CA PRO A 281 9.22 -14.20 -8.80
C PRO A 281 8.35 -15.11 -9.67
N ASN A 282 7.93 -16.25 -9.14
CA ASN A 282 7.11 -17.23 -9.86
C ASN A 282 5.61 -17.10 -9.56
N HIS A 283 5.20 -16.15 -8.75
CA HIS A 283 3.81 -15.89 -8.42
C HIS A 283 3.28 -14.69 -9.22
N ASN A 284 2.38 -14.92 -10.15
CA ASN A 284 1.94 -13.94 -11.13
C ASN A 284 0.48 -13.55 -10.95
N TRP A 285 0.12 -13.10 -9.76
CA TRP A 285 -1.22 -12.67 -9.40
C TRP A 285 -1.19 -11.43 -8.51
N CYS A 286 -2.31 -10.71 -8.51
CA CYS A 286 -2.61 -9.67 -7.53
C CYS A 286 -3.92 -10.01 -6.85
N LEU A 287 -4.09 -9.52 -5.63
CA LEU A 287 -5.34 -9.61 -4.87
C LEU A 287 -5.94 -8.22 -4.68
N THR A 288 -7.26 -8.18 -4.58
CA THR A 288 -8.00 -7.04 -4.04
C THR A 288 -9.14 -7.56 -3.17
N THR A 289 -9.65 -6.71 -2.29
CA THR A 289 -10.81 -7.05 -1.47
C THR A 289 -11.94 -6.08 -1.80
N THR A 290 -13.17 -6.57 -1.83
CA THR A 290 -14.34 -5.75 -2.12
C THR A 290 -15.06 -5.37 -0.84
N ALA A 291 -15.11 -4.07 -0.55
CA ALA A 291 -15.61 -3.54 0.72
C ALA A 291 -17.09 -3.87 0.96
N LEU A 292 -17.92 -3.79 -0.08
CA LEU A 292 -19.36 -3.96 0.05
C LEU A 292 -19.83 -5.40 -0.03
N THR A 293 -19.07 -6.27 -0.68
CA THR A 293 -19.40 -7.69 -0.87
C THR A 293 -18.58 -8.63 -0.02
N SER A 294 -17.60 -8.11 0.69
CA SER A 294 -16.75 -8.85 1.64
C SER A 294 -16.07 -10.07 1.05
N LYS A 295 -15.41 -9.89 -0.08
CA LYS A 295 -14.74 -10.98 -0.81
C LYS A 295 -13.29 -10.63 -1.12
N VAL A 296 -12.48 -11.68 -1.20
CA VAL A 296 -11.14 -11.63 -1.80
C VAL A 296 -11.28 -11.97 -3.27
N TRP A 297 -10.70 -11.13 -4.13
CA TRP A 297 -10.63 -11.34 -5.57
C TRP A 297 -9.19 -11.50 -6.01
N MET A 298 -8.97 -12.44 -6.93
CA MET A 298 -7.68 -12.61 -7.59
C MET A 298 -7.73 -12.05 -9.01
N ILE A 299 -6.72 -11.27 -9.34
CA ILE A 299 -6.41 -10.82 -10.69
C ILE A 299 -5.23 -11.66 -11.17
N TYR A 300 -5.42 -12.44 -12.22
CA TYR A 300 -4.45 -13.42 -12.68
C TYR A 300 -4.46 -13.56 -14.20
N GLU A 301 -3.38 -14.10 -14.73
CA GLU A 301 -3.26 -14.46 -16.14
C GLU A 301 -3.66 -15.91 -16.31
N ASP A 302 -4.60 -16.20 -17.22
CA ASP A 302 -5.01 -17.56 -17.51
C ASP A 302 -4.02 -18.28 -18.46
N ASP A 303 -4.28 -19.55 -18.76
CA ASP A 303 -3.41 -20.37 -19.62
C ASP A 303 -3.31 -19.83 -21.05
N ALA A 304 -4.28 -19.03 -21.49
CA ALA A 304 -4.26 -18.37 -22.80
C ALA A 304 -3.52 -17.03 -22.80
N GLY A 305 -2.97 -16.61 -21.65
CA GLY A 305 -2.29 -15.33 -21.49
C GLY A 305 -3.20 -14.13 -21.33
N GLU A 306 -4.48 -14.37 -21.05
CA GLU A 306 -5.46 -13.31 -20.81
C GLU A 306 -5.63 -13.04 -19.31
N TRP A 307 -5.68 -11.76 -18.95
CA TRP A 307 -5.94 -11.36 -17.58
C TRP A 307 -7.42 -11.52 -17.22
N GLN A 308 -7.64 -12.10 -16.04
CA GLN A 308 -8.96 -12.45 -15.52
C GLN A 308 -9.10 -11.99 -14.07
N SER A 309 -10.36 -11.93 -13.61
CA SER A 309 -10.70 -11.71 -12.20
C SER A 309 -11.63 -12.81 -11.72
N LYS A 310 -11.47 -13.26 -10.49
CA LYS A 310 -12.40 -14.19 -9.84
C LYS A 310 -12.42 -13.98 -8.34
N ALA A 311 -13.60 -14.13 -7.73
CA ALA A 311 -13.73 -14.20 -6.28
C ALA A 311 -13.21 -15.55 -5.79
N ILE A 312 -12.36 -15.55 -4.79
CA ILE A 312 -11.69 -16.74 -4.27
C ILE A 312 -12.00 -17.07 -2.82
N ALA A 313 -12.49 -16.12 -2.03
CA ALA A 313 -12.88 -16.35 -0.64
C ALA A 313 -13.86 -15.28 -0.16
N ASP A 314 -14.63 -15.60 0.86
CA ASP A 314 -15.39 -14.65 1.65
C ASP A 314 -14.52 -14.15 2.82
N ILE A 315 -14.75 -12.91 3.23
CA ILE A 315 -14.12 -12.32 4.41
C ILE A 315 -15.20 -12.15 5.49
N GLY A 316 -15.10 -12.96 6.55
CA GLY A 316 -16.16 -13.02 7.55
C GLY A 316 -17.48 -13.50 6.98
N ASP A 317 -18.59 -12.99 7.49
CA ASP A 317 -19.93 -13.23 6.96
C ASP A 317 -20.34 -12.04 6.07
N PRO A 318 -20.36 -12.18 4.73
CA PRO A 318 -20.70 -11.09 3.84
C PRO A 318 -22.09 -10.49 4.08
N SER A 319 -23.05 -11.26 4.59
CA SER A 319 -24.40 -10.76 4.89
C SER A 319 -24.43 -9.72 6.01
N LYS A 320 -23.41 -9.70 6.86
CA LYS A 320 -23.23 -8.73 7.94
C LYS A 320 -22.42 -7.50 7.54
N VAL A 321 -21.97 -7.44 6.31
CA VAL A 321 -21.16 -6.35 5.75
C VAL A 321 -20.02 -5.95 6.69
N PRO A 322 -19.04 -6.84 6.94
CA PRO A 322 -17.93 -6.52 7.85
C PRO A 322 -17.02 -5.41 7.36
N LEU A 323 -17.10 -5.07 6.09
CA LEU A 323 -16.38 -3.98 5.43
C LEU A 323 -14.86 -4.16 5.47
N PRO A 324 -14.29 -5.07 4.64
CA PRO A 324 -12.85 -5.16 4.50
C PRO A 324 -12.30 -3.86 3.91
N VAL A 325 -11.17 -3.40 4.46
CA VAL A 325 -10.58 -2.10 4.10
C VAL A 325 -9.14 -2.26 3.65
N ASP A 326 -8.21 -2.57 4.52
CA ASP A 326 -6.81 -2.75 4.17
C ASP A 326 -6.36 -4.19 4.41
N PHE A 327 -5.35 -4.61 3.66
CA PHE A 327 -4.75 -5.93 3.85
C PHE A 327 -3.26 -5.89 3.48
N SER A 328 -2.51 -6.86 3.97
CA SER A 328 -1.07 -6.96 3.79
C SER A 328 -0.67 -8.41 3.54
N ILE A 329 -0.04 -8.67 2.40
CA ILE A 329 0.47 -10.00 2.05
C ILE A 329 1.87 -10.16 2.63
N LEU A 330 2.16 -11.30 3.27
CA LEU A 330 3.51 -11.63 3.71
C LEU A 330 4.47 -11.69 2.52
N SER A 331 5.73 -11.35 2.75
CA SER A 331 6.74 -11.27 1.68
C SER A 331 7.01 -12.60 0.96
N ASP A 332 6.73 -13.73 1.59
CA ASP A 332 6.83 -15.06 0.99
C ASP A 332 5.53 -15.51 0.29
N ASP A 333 4.50 -14.65 0.27
CA ASP A 333 3.17 -14.92 -0.27
C ASP A 333 2.41 -16.05 0.42
N SER A 334 2.84 -16.48 1.61
CA SER A 334 2.24 -17.61 2.34
C SER A 334 0.89 -17.28 2.96
N GLY A 335 0.57 -16.01 3.11
CA GLY A 335 -0.68 -15.57 3.70
C GLY A 335 -0.84 -14.06 3.71
N PHE A 336 -2.00 -13.60 4.14
CA PHE A 336 -2.28 -12.16 4.27
C PHE A 336 -3.16 -11.86 5.47
N PHE A 337 -2.96 -10.67 6.04
CA PHE A 337 -3.84 -10.06 7.03
C PHE A 337 -4.82 -9.13 6.32
N VAL A 338 -6.09 -9.23 6.64
CA VAL A 338 -7.13 -8.31 6.19
C VAL A 338 -7.90 -7.75 7.36
N ASN A 339 -8.08 -6.43 7.36
CA ASN A 339 -8.84 -5.72 8.38
C ASN A 339 -10.29 -5.53 7.96
N THR A 340 -11.21 -5.70 8.90
CA THR A 340 -12.62 -5.41 8.71
C THR A 340 -13.05 -4.30 9.67
N PHE A 341 -13.52 -3.19 9.07
CA PHE A 341 -13.77 -1.94 9.76
C PHE A 341 -14.92 -2.01 10.77
N MET A 342 -16.00 -2.72 10.42
CA MET A 342 -17.24 -2.72 11.20
C MET A 342 -17.14 -3.55 12.48
N ASP A 343 -16.36 -4.62 12.47
CA ASP A 343 -16.19 -5.49 13.64
C ASP A 343 -14.83 -5.31 14.35
N GLY A 344 -13.98 -4.44 13.83
CA GLY A 344 -12.69 -4.12 14.45
C GLY A 344 -11.69 -5.26 14.45
N LYS A 345 -11.81 -6.22 13.54
CA LYS A 345 -10.99 -7.43 13.51
C LYS A 345 -9.92 -7.38 12.43
N SER A 346 -8.84 -8.10 12.66
CA SER A 346 -7.87 -8.52 11.65
C SER A 346 -7.94 -10.03 11.50
N ARG A 347 -8.03 -10.51 10.26
CA ARG A 347 -8.13 -11.91 9.91
C ARG A 347 -6.91 -12.34 9.11
N PHE A 348 -6.37 -13.51 9.40
CA PHE A 348 -5.27 -14.08 8.64
C PHE A 348 -5.76 -15.23 7.77
N PHE A 349 -5.44 -15.14 6.49
CA PHE A 349 -5.74 -16.15 5.48
C PHE A 349 -4.45 -16.86 5.07
N ASP A 350 -4.48 -18.18 5.11
CA ASP A 350 -3.43 -19.03 4.58
C ASP A 350 -3.54 -19.11 3.04
N MET A 351 -2.41 -18.90 2.35
CA MET A 351 -2.29 -18.87 0.90
C MET A 351 -1.48 -20.05 0.36
N SER A 352 -1.44 -21.17 1.05
CA SER A 352 -0.75 -22.40 0.55
C SER A 352 -1.30 -22.82 -0.81
N ASP A 353 -2.61 -22.70 -1.02
CA ASP A 353 -3.24 -22.70 -2.34
C ASP A 353 -3.75 -21.26 -2.61
N PRO A 354 -3.07 -20.48 -3.46
CA PRO A 354 -3.45 -19.09 -3.68
C PRO A 354 -4.82 -18.92 -4.33
N HIS A 355 -5.31 -19.93 -5.05
CA HIS A 355 -6.67 -19.90 -5.63
C HIS A 355 -7.77 -20.27 -4.64
N ASN A 356 -7.43 -20.73 -3.45
CA ASN A 356 -8.36 -21.13 -2.40
C ASN A 356 -7.83 -20.75 -1.01
N PRO A 357 -7.70 -19.44 -0.72
CA PRO A 357 -7.20 -19.00 0.58
C PRO A 357 -8.18 -19.37 1.68
N LYS A 358 -7.65 -19.69 2.86
CA LYS A 358 -8.44 -20.14 4.01
C LYS A 358 -8.14 -19.28 5.23
N GLN A 359 -9.18 -18.75 5.85
CA GLN A 359 -9.05 -18.08 7.13
C GLN A 359 -8.68 -19.10 8.22
N VAL A 360 -7.54 -18.84 8.89
CA VAL A 360 -7.02 -19.72 9.96
C VAL A 360 -6.89 -19.01 11.30
N TYR A 361 -7.07 -17.68 11.33
CA TYR A 361 -6.95 -16.89 12.55
C TYR A 361 -7.76 -15.59 12.43
N GLU A 362 -8.28 -15.12 13.56
CA GLU A 362 -8.82 -13.77 13.70
C GLU A 362 -8.64 -13.26 15.12
N THR A 363 -8.53 -11.95 15.27
CA THR A 363 -8.51 -11.28 16.56
C THR A 363 -9.11 -9.89 16.46
N VAL A 364 -9.66 -9.39 17.56
CA VAL A 364 -10.09 -8.00 17.66
C VAL A 364 -8.85 -7.12 17.83
N ILE A 365 -8.69 -6.12 16.95
CA ILE A 365 -7.66 -5.10 17.09
C ILE A 365 -8.20 -3.91 17.87
N GLY A 366 -9.34 -3.40 17.46
CA GLY A 366 -9.99 -2.22 18.05
C GLY A 366 -11.05 -1.63 17.16
N LYS A 367 -11.84 -0.72 17.69
CA LYS A 367 -12.90 -0.04 16.93
C LYS A 367 -12.33 0.66 15.71
N GLN A 368 -13.03 0.53 14.60
CA GLN A 368 -12.70 1.18 13.34
C GLN A 368 -11.28 0.85 12.82
N VAL A 369 -10.76 -0.35 13.08
CA VAL A 369 -9.48 -0.75 12.53
C VAL A 369 -9.47 -0.59 11.02
N ASN A 370 -8.43 0.06 10.49
CA ASN A 370 -8.34 0.28 9.06
C ASN A 370 -6.99 -0.18 8.51
N MET A 371 -5.94 0.62 8.69
CA MET A 371 -4.66 0.33 8.07
C MET A 371 -3.89 -0.78 8.76
N VAL A 372 -3.19 -1.58 7.97
CA VAL A 372 -2.22 -2.56 8.44
C VAL A 372 -0.93 -2.42 7.63
N SER A 373 0.21 -2.43 8.32
CA SER A 373 1.52 -2.50 7.70
C SER A 373 2.32 -3.63 8.33
N GLY A 374 2.77 -4.57 7.52
CA GLY A 374 3.55 -5.72 7.95
C GLY A 374 5.02 -5.59 7.63
N SER A 375 5.90 -6.03 8.52
CA SER A 375 7.33 -6.08 8.27
C SER A 375 7.65 -7.11 7.18
N TRP A 376 8.74 -6.86 6.46
CA TRP A 376 9.18 -7.75 5.37
C TRP A 376 9.51 -9.17 5.87
N ASP A 377 10.04 -9.29 7.07
CA ASP A 377 10.34 -10.57 7.70
C ASP A 377 9.11 -11.34 8.21
N GLY A 378 7.92 -10.74 8.13
CA GLY A 378 6.67 -11.35 8.54
C GLY A 378 6.45 -11.42 10.05
N LYS A 379 7.30 -10.79 10.86
CA LYS A 379 7.27 -10.93 12.32
C LYS A 379 6.48 -9.85 13.05
N ARG A 380 6.17 -8.73 12.40
CA ARG A 380 5.51 -7.58 13.02
C ARG A 380 4.36 -7.08 12.15
N GLN A 381 3.27 -6.71 12.80
CA GLN A 381 2.10 -6.08 12.18
C GLN A 381 1.72 -4.84 12.98
N TYR A 382 1.46 -3.75 12.30
CA TYR A 382 1.07 -2.47 12.89
C TYR A 382 -0.31 -2.08 12.38
N TYR A 383 -1.12 -1.49 13.27
CA TYR A 383 -2.51 -1.15 12.99
C TYR A 383 -2.85 0.26 13.40
N THR A 384 -3.70 0.92 12.62
CA THR A 384 -4.29 2.23 12.91
C THR A 384 -5.79 2.22 12.67
N SER A 385 -6.49 3.27 13.14
CA SER A 385 -7.94 3.26 13.33
C SER A 385 -8.73 4.19 12.42
N SER A 386 -8.08 5.11 11.71
CA SER A 386 -8.82 6.11 10.90
C SER A 386 -9.21 5.58 9.54
N LEU A 387 -10.39 5.97 9.04
CA LEU A 387 -10.87 5.67 7.69
C LEU A 387 -10.75 6.89 6.78
N LEU A 388 -11.73 7.79 6.84
CA LEU A 388 -11.80 9.02 6.06
C LEU A 388 -12.33 10.15 6.94
N ALA A 389 -11.88 11.37 6.74
CA ALA A 389 -12.27 12.51 7.54
C ALA A 389 -13.79 12.69 7.64
N ASN A 390 -14.53 12.42 6.54
CA ASN A 390 -15.97 12.54 6.50
C ASN A 390 -16.73 11.30 7.00
N TRP A 391 -16.04 10.16 7.10
CA TRP A 391 -16.62 8.87 7.50
C TRP A 391 -16.19 8.42 8.88
N ASP A 392 -15.15 8.99 9.43
CA ASP A 392 -14.74 8.78 10.82
C ASP A 392 -15.85 9.31 11.74
N LYS A 393 -16.23 8.51 12.69
CA LYS A 393 -17.48 8.75 13.42
C LYS A 393 -17.39 9.80 14.48
N LYS A 394 -18.46 10.53 14.58
CA LYS A 394 -18.86 11.29 15.76
C LYS A 394 -19.61 10.34 16.71
N GLY A 395 -19.27 10.37 17.95
CA GLY A 395 -19.94 9.58 18.99
C GLY A 395 -19.19 8.32 19.37
N ASP A 396 -19.24 7.26 18.56
CA ASP A 396 -18.54 6.00 18.84
C ASP A 396 -17.07 6.01 18.40
N ASP A 397 -16.58 7.13 17.95
CA ASP A 397 -15.20 7.33 17.52
C ASP A 397 -14.32 7.72 18.71
N ASP A 398 -14.28 6.87 19.71
CA ASP A 398 -13.56 7.08 20.96
C ASP A 398 -12.18 6.40 21.01
N GLU A 399 -11.88 5.51 20.08
CA GLU A 399 -10.60 4.85 19.97
C GLU A 399 -9.82 5.35 18.75
N GLN A 400 -8.71 6.07 18.99
CA GLN A 400 -7.77 6.45 17.95
C GLN A 400 -6.38 5.98 18.36
N TYR A 401 -5.81 5.08 17.59
CA TYR A 401 -4.65 4.32 18.05
C TYR A 401 -3.64 4.01 16.96
N PHE A 402 -2.43 3.79 17.44
CA PHE A 402 -1.38 3.02 16.79
C PHE A 402 -1.11 1.81 17.69
N ARG A 403 -1.24 0.59 17.16
CA ARG A 403 -1.04 -0.66 17.90
C ARG A 403 -0.04 -1.55 17.21
N ALA A 404 0.98 -1.99 17.95
CA ALA A 404 2.07 -2.81 17.48
C ALA A 404 1.94 -4.24 17.99
N TYR A 405 2.10 -5.20 17.08
CA TYR A 405 1.98 -6.63 17.36
C TYR A 405 3.18 -7.39 16.81
N ASN A 406 3.58 -8.46 17.54
CA ASN A 406 4.40 -9.52 16.96
C ASN A 406 3.51 -10.63 16.41
N TRP A 407 3.96 -11.24 15.32
CA TRP A 407 3.33 -12.40 14.71
C TRP A 407 4.28 -13.60 14.78
N ASP A 408 3.85 -14.71 15.38
CA ASP A 408 4.65 -15.94 15.53
C ASP A 408 4.29 -17.03 14.51
N GLY A 409 3.46 -16.69 13.51
CA GLY A 409 2.92 -17.62 12.54
C GLY A 409 1.57 -18.23 12.94
N LYS A 410 1.10 -17.99 14.15
CA LYS A 410 -0.15 -18.53 14.71
C LYS A 410 -1.05 -17.50 15.35
N ALA A 411 -0.48 -16.52 16.04
CA ALA A 411 -1.23 -15.50 16.77
C ALA A 411 -0.49 -14.16 16.81
N LEU A 412 -1.26 -13.09 16.94
CA LEU A 412 -0.76 -11.74 17.19
C LEU A 412 -0.62 -11.50 18.69
N ALA A 413 0.53 -10.96 19.10
CA ALA A 413 0.81 -10.56 20.48
C ALA A 413 1.08 -9.07 20.54
N LYS A 414 0.19 -8.30 21.19
CA LYS A 414 0.36 -6.85 21.30
C LYS A 414 1.61 -6.52 22.10
N GLN A 415 2.44 -5.64 21.57
CA GLN A 415 3.69 -5.18 22.17
C GLN A 415 3.50 -3.85 22.90
N PHE A 416 2.86 -2.92 22.24
CA PHE A 416 2.49 -1.62 22.80
C PHE A 416 1.37 -0.97 22.00
N GLU A 417 0.82 0.09 22.56
CA GLU A 417 -0.14 0.96 21.87
C GLU A 417 0.08 2.42 22.24
N ILE A 418 -0.33 3.30 21.33
CA ILE A 418 -0.34 4.74 21.56
C ILE A 418 -1.77 5.22 21.31
N ASP A 419 -2.35 5.88 22.30
CA ASP A 419 -3.64 6.56 22.17
C ASP A 419 -3.41 7.94 21.55
N PHE A 420 -3.83 8.11 20.30
CA PHE A 420 -3.58 9.33 19.53
C PHE A 420 -4.41 10.52 20.02
N TYR A 421 -5.53 10.27 20.66
CA TYR A 421 -6.29 11.38 21.29
C TYR A 421 -5.66 11.81 22.61
N ALA A 422 -5.22 10.89 23.44
CA ALA A 422 -4.52 11.19 24.68
C ALA A 422 -3.21 11.95 24.43
N GLU A 423 -2.49 11.58 23.36
CA GLU A 423 -1.27 12.28 22.90
C GLU A 423 -1.56 13.57 22.12
N LYS A 424 -2.82 13.94 21.96
CA LYS A 424 -3.28 15.15 21.24
C LYS A 424 -2.81 15.24 19.79
N LEU A 425 -2.79 14.10 19.10
CA LEU A 425 -2.30 14.00 17.73
C LEU A 425 -3.41 14.10 16.69
N GLY A 426 -4.48 13.32 16.86
CA GLY A 426 -5.58 13.23 15.91
C GLY A 426 -5.93 11.79 15.59
N ARG A 427 -6.22 11.49 14.29
CA ARG A 427 -6.60 10.15 13.83
C ARG A 427 -5.48 9.53 13.01
N ALA A 428 -4.94 8.44 13.52
CA ALA A 428 -3.86 7.71 12.87
C ALA A 428 -4.36 6.99 11.60
N HIS A 429 -3.67 7.17 10.48
CA HIS A 429 -4.02 6.48 9.24
C HIS A 429 -2.83 5.70 8.69
N GLN A 430 -2.37 5.94 7.47
CA GLN A 430 -1.38 5.08 6.84
C GLN A 430 0.00 5.18 7.49
N MET A 431 0.66 4.03 7.54
CA MET A 431 1.96 3.83 8.18
C MET A 431 3.01 3.43 7.17
N ARG A 432 4.24 4.00 7.32
CA ARG A 432 5.42 3.63 6.53
C ARG A 432 6.64 3.53 7.44
N PHE A 433 7.55 2.60 7.14
CA PHE A 433 8.70 2.29 7.98
C PHE A 433 9.90 3.15 7.63
N GLY A 434 10.74 3.40 8.62
CA GLY A 434 12.00 4.11 8.47
C GLY A 434 13.13 3.47 9.26
N ALA A 435 14.37 3.84 8.93
CA ALA A 435 15.57 3.40 9.60
C ALA A 435 16.52 4.58 9.81
N HIS A 436 17.41 4.48 10.82
CA HIS A 436 18.38 5.52 11.16
C HIS A 436 19.34 5.87 10.01
N SER A 437 19.65 4.91 9.17
CA SER A 437 20.60 5.09 8.09
C SER A 437 20.14 4.44 6.81
N LEU A 438 20.31 5.14 5.69
CA LEU A 438 20.13 4.56 4.36
C LEU A 438 21.14 3.44 4.05
N TYR A 439 22.25 3.36 4.75
CA TYR A 439 23.19 2.24 4.62
C TYR A 439 22.63 0.92 5.12
N ASP A 440 21.59 0.97 5.96
CA ASP A 440 20.87 -0.21 6.42
C ASP A 440 19.75 -0.64 5.46
N ILE A 441 19.65 0.04 4.32
CA ILE A 441 18.62 -0.20 3.32
C ILE A 441 19.25 -0.86 2.09
N ALA A 442 18.76 -2.04 1.74
CA ALA A 442 19.16 -2.74 0.52
C ALA A 442 18.27 -2.35 -0.65
N VAL A 443 18.89 -1.94 -1.75
CA VAL A 443 18.18 -1.64 -3.00
C VAL A 443 17.94 -2.95 -3.75
N GLN A 444 16.69 -3.20 -4.17
CA GLN A 444 16.37 -4.33 -5.06
C GLN A 444 16.76 -3.96 -6.49
N PRO A 445 17.60 -4.78 -7.17
CA PRO A 445 17.87 -4.57 -8.58
C PRO A 445 16.58 -4.72 -9.41
N ALA A 446 16.37 -3.85 -10.39
CA ALA A 446 15.23 -3.95 -11.30
C ALA A 446 15.14 -5.32 -12.00
N GLU A 447 16.28 -5.94 -12.25
CA GLU A 447 16.40 -7.27 -12.85
C GLU A 447 15.84 -8.38 -11.97
N ALA A 448 15.93 -8.25 -10.63
CA ALA A 448 15.38 -9.22 -9.69
C ALA A 448 13.85 -9.25 -9.71
N THR A 449 13.21 -8.20 -10.18
CA THR A 449 11.76 -8.11 -10.33
C THR A 449 11.27 -8.47 -11.74
N GLY A 450 12.18 -8.85 -12.64
CA GLY A 450 11.88 -9.16 -14.04
C GLY A 450 11.45 -7.94 -14.86
N SER A 451 11.69 -6.74 -14.37
CA SER A 451 11.33 -5.50 -15.06
C SER A 451 12.27 -5.25 -16.24
N LYS A 452 11.69 -5.05 -17.43
CA LYS A 452 12.37 -4.54 -18.61
C LYS A 452 12.13 -3.03 -18.81
N ILE A 453 11.78 -2.33 -17.75
CA ILE A 453 11.53 -0.89 -17.85
C ILE A 453 12.87 -0.21 -18.09
N VAL A 454 12.99 0.36 -19.28
CA VAL A 454 14.08 1.28 -19.60
C VAL A 454 13.67 2.63 -19.02
N ALA A 455 14.46 3.15 -18.11
CA ALA A 455 14.28 4.54 -17.66
C ALA A 455 14.47 5.47 -18.86
N ASN A 456 13.45 6.25 -19.19
CA ASN A 456 13.58 7.33 -20.17
C ASN A 456 14.21 8.54 -19.50
#